data_bdee7a51fc724a6de54b7e481b780b95
#
_entry.id   bdee7a51fc724a6de54b7e481b780b95
#
_cell.length_a   1.000
_cell.length_b   1.000
_cell.length_c   1.000
_cell.angle_alpha   90.00
_cell.angle_beta   90.00
_cell.angle_gamma   90.00
#
_symmetry.space_group_name_H-M   'P 1'
#
loop_
_entity.id
_entity.type
_entity.pdbx_description
1 polymer ?
#
loop_
_entity_poly.entity_id
_entity_poly.type
_entity_poly.pdbx_seq_one_letter_code
_entity_poly.pdbx_strand_id
1 'polypeptide(L)' 'MHFYVARDMSDYLYLYVGKPFRDGIEFSNRLDLFFRLRSKDFKTFGLNENDYDNLKWEDEPVEVFLNLGD' A
#
# COMPACT_ATOMS: atom_id res chain seq x y z
N MET A 1 0.78 -9.53 -11.98
CA MET A 1 -0.09 -8.75 -11.08
C MET A 1 0.74 -7.71 -10.38
N HIS A 2 0.24 -6.49 -10.28
CA HIS A 2 0.98 -5.37 -9.69
C HIS A 2 0.40 -5.02 -8.33
N PHE A 3 1.30 -4.75 -7.39
CA PHE A 3 0.93 -4.38 -6.02
C PHE A 3 1.45 -2.99 -5.72
N TYR A 4 0.69 -2.22 -4.94
CA TYR A 4 1.04 -0.85 -4.61
C TYR A 4 0.82 -0.60 -3.14
N VAL A 5 1.66 0.28 -2.57
CA VAL A 5 1.50 0.77 -1.20
C VAL A 5 1.18 2.25 -1.27
N ALA A 6 0.18 2.67 -0.51
CA ALA A 6 -0.17 4.08 -0.41
C ALA A 6 -0.62 4.38 1.01
N ARG A 7 -0.45 5.65 1.41
CA ARG A 7 -0.90 6.12 2.73
C ARG A 7 -2.20 6.91 2.55
N ASP A 8 -3.21 6.58 3.36
CA ASP A 8 -4.48 7.28 3.27
C ASP A 8 -4.45 8.55 4.13
N MET A 9 -5.56 9.30 4.09
CA MET A 9 -5.65 10.55 4.86
C MET A 9 -5.63 10.33 6.36
N SER A 10 -5.97 9.13 6.80
CA SER A 10 -5.94 8.79 8.22
C SER A 10 -4.56 8.34 8.69
N ASP A 11 -3.57 8.42 7.80
CA ASP A 11 -2.17 8.09 8.10
C ASP A 11 -1.92 6.59 8.21
N TYR A 12 -2.78 5.77 7.64
CA TYR A 12 -2.57 4.33 7.58
C TYR A 12 -2.01 3.92 6.22
N LEU A 13 -1.15 2.91 6.23
CA LEU A 13 -0.60 2.33 5.00
C LEU A 13 -1.48 1.16 4.55
N TYR A 14 -1.73 1.11 3.25
CA TYR A 14 -2.51 0.04 2.64
C TYR A 14 -1.76 -0.56 1.49
N LEU A 15 -1.96 -1.87 1.30
CA LEU A 15 -1.47 -2.60 0.15
C LEU A 15 -2.65 -2.79 -0.81
N TYR A 16 -2.46 -2.42 -2.07
CA TYR A 16 -3.48 -2.53 -3.10
C TYR A 16 -3.05 -3.51 -4.18
N VAL A 17 -4.00 -4.29 -4.66
CA VAL A 17 -3.79 -5.14 -5.83
C VAL A 17 -4.26 -4.33 -7.03
N GLY A 18 -3.31 -3.96 -7.91
CA GLY A 18 -3.58 -3.00 -8.97
C GLY A 18 -3.43 -1.57 -8.48
N LYS A 19 -3.10 -0.67 -9.39
CA LYS A 19 -2.79 0.72 -9.03
C LYS A 19 -4.05 1.43 -8.50
N PRO A 20 -4.00 1.97 -7.28
CA PRO A 20 -5.14 2.73 -6.77
C PRO A 20 -5.15 4.14 -7.34
N PHE A 21 -6.29 4.79 -7.24
CA PHE A 21 -6.47 6.18 -7.64
C PHE A 21 -7.20 6.92 -6.52
N ARG A 22 -7.00 8.24 -6.46
CA ARG A 22 -7.68 9.05 -5.46
C ARG A 22 -9.13 9.23 -5.83
N ASP A 23 -10.00 9.01 -4.84
CA ASP A 23 -11.43 9.17 -4.99
C ASP A 23 -11.92 9.97 -3.78
N GLY A 24 -11.90 11.30 -3.92
CA GLY A 24 -12.21 12.17 -2.80
C GLY A 24 -11.13 12.10 -1.74
N ILE A 25 -11.48 11.63 -0.55
CA ILE A 25 -10.57 11.57 0.59
C ILE A 25 -9.96 10.20 0.81
N GLU A 26 -10.10 9.30 -0.17
CA GLU A 26 -9.55 7.96 -0.02
C GLU A 26 -9.02 7.44 -1.35
N PHE A 27 -8.26 6.37 -1.27
CA PHE A 27 -7.85 5.64 -2.47
C PHE A 27 -8.84 4.53 -2.76
N SER A 28 -9.09 4.32 -4.05
CA SER A 28 -9.91 3.21 -4.53
C SER A 28 -9.14 2.49 -5.63
N ASN A 29 -9.50 1.24 -5.91
CA ASN A 29 -8.96 0.55 -7.06
C ASN A 29 -10.05 -0.27 -7.74
N ARG A 30 -9.80 -0.64 -9.00
CA ARG A 30 -10.82 -1.30 -9.82
C ARG A 30 -11.28 -2.63 -9.25
N LEU A 31 -10.36 -3.37 -8.66
CA LEU A 31 -10.64 -4.70 -8.14
C LEU A 31 -11.20 -4.67 -6.73
N ASP A 32 -11.15 -3.50 -6.10
CA ASP A 32 -11.59 -3.32 -4.71
C ASP A 32 -10.86 -4.32 -3.78
N LEU A 33 -9.61 -4.60 -4.11
CA LEU A 33 -8.78 -5.50 -3.32
C LEU A 33 -7.68 -4.70 -2.65
N PHE A 34 -7.78 -4.57 -1.33
CA PHE A 34 -6.81 -3.83 -0.54
C PHE A 34 -6.71 -4.44 0.85
N PHE A 35 -5.61 -4.15 1.51
CA PHE A 35 -5.30 -4.72 2.82
C PHE A 35 -4.55 -3.68 3.63
N ARG A 36 -5.02 -3.39 4.84
CA ARG A 36 -4.33 -2.45 5.73
C ARG A 36 -3.04 -3.10 6.23
N LEU A 37 -1.92 -2.39 6.05
CA LEU A 37 -0.62 -2.87 6.50
C LEU A 37 -0.35 -2.41 7.93
N ARG A 38 -0.21 -3.37 8.82
CA ARG A 38 0.26 -3.14 10.18
C ARG A 38 1.73 -3.52 10.23
N SER A 39 2.41 -3.13 11.32
CA SER A 39 3.85 -3.38 11.43
C SER A 39 4.22 -4.83 11.18
N LYS A 40 3.43 -5.77 11.67
CA LYS A 40 3.71 -7.20 11.49
C LYS A 40 3.52 -7.67 10.06
N ASP A 41 2.71 -6.94 9.28
CA ASP A 41 2.36 -7.39 7.94
C ASP A 41 3.46 -7.11 6.93
N PHE A 42 4.27 -6.09 7.17
CA PHE A 42 5.37 -5.77 6.26
C PHE A 42 6.32 -6.94 6.10
N LYS A 43 6.69 -7.55 7.20
CA LYS A 43 7.60 -8.70 7.17
C LYS A 43 6.96 -9.88 6.43
N THR A 44 5.67 -10.09 6.63
CA THR A 44 4.96 -11.19 5.98
C THR A 44 5.01 -11.05 4.46
N PHE A 45 4.92 -9.83 3.95
CA PHE A 45 4.92 -9.58 2.51
C PHE A 45 6.33 -9.32 1.95
N GLY A 46 7.35 -9.42 2.78
CA GLY A 46 8.71 -9.15 2.33
C GLY A 46 8.99 -7.67 2.10
N LEU A 47 8.29 -6.81 2.80
CA LEU A 47 8.45 -5.37 2.70
C LEU A 47 9.15 -4.83 3.94
N ASN A 48 9.81 -3.68 3.79
CA ASN A 48 10.46 -3.00 4.90
C ASN A 48 9.64 -1.78 5.27
N GLU A 49 9.07 -1.78 6.47
CA GLU A 49 8.22 -0.71 6.95
C GLU A 49 8.88 0.66 6.86
N ASN A 50 10.19 0.72 7.12
CA ASN A 50 10.91 1.98 7.14
C ASN A 50 10.97 2.64 5.76
N ASP A 51 10.80 1.87 4.68
CA ASP A 51 10.83 2.43 3.33
C ASP A 51 9.64 3.36 3.08
N TYR A 52 8.62 3.30 3.93
CA TYR A 52 7.38 4.06 3.72
C TYR A 52 7.16 5.12 4.79
N ASP A 53 8.18 5.39 5.65
CA ASP A 53 8.04 6.38 6.71
C ASP A 53 7.75 7.77 6.18
N ASN A 54 8.27 8.09 4.99
CA ASN A 54 8.10 9.40 4.39
C ASN A 54 7.00 9.45 3.33
N LEU A 55 6.33 8.33 3.10
CA LEU A 55 5.22 8.29 2.16
C LEU A 55 4.00 8.93 2.81
N LYS A 56 3.43 9.93 2.12
CA LYS A 56 2.31 10.72 2.65
C LYS A 56 1.08 10.54 1.77
N TRP A 57 -0.07 10.98 2.29
CA TRP A 57 -1.32 10.96 1.54
C TRP A 57 -1.19 11.66 0.18
N GLU A 58 -0.45 12.76 0.11
CA GLU A 58 -0.29 13.54 -1.11
C GLU A 58 0.58 12.85 -2.14
N ASP A 59 1.33 11.83 -1.75
CA ASP A 59 2.26 11.15 -2.64
C ASP A 59 1.56 10.11 -3.49
N GLU A 60 2.14 9.83 -4.65
CA GLU A 60 1.63 8.79 -5.51
C GLU A 60 1.86 7.42 -4.87
N PRO A 61 0.97 6.45 -5.13
CA PRO A 61 1.20 5.08 -4.69
C PRO A 61 2.53 4.54 -5.22
N VAL A 62 3.18 3.72 -4.43
CA VAL A 62 4.47 3.14 -4.76
C VAL A 62 4.29 1.69 -5.16
N GLU A 63 4.75 1.35 -6.36
CA GLU A 63 4.71 -0.04 -6.80
C GLU A 63 5.70 -0.87 -5.98
N VAL A 64 5.25 -2.04 -5.53
CA VAL A 64 6.08 -2.92 -4.71
C VAL A 64 6.05 -4.33 -5.29
N PHE A 65 7.09 -5.09 -4.98
CA PHE A 65 7.21 -6.47 -5.41
C PHE A 65 7.19 -7.35 -4.17
N LEU A 66 6.16 -8.16 -4.05
CA LEU A 66 5.98 -8.96 -2.85
C LEU A 66 6.83 -10.21 -2.93
N ASN A 67 7.43 -10.56 -1.78
CA ASN A 67 8.11 -11.82 -1.61
C ASN A 67 7.23 -12.68 -0.71
N LEU A 68 6.38 -13.48 -1.33
CA LEU A 68 5.42 -14.32 -0.61
C LEU A 68 6.00 -15.67 -0.25
N GLY A 69 7.29 -15.76 -0.24
CA GLY A 69 7.98 -16.86 0.35
C GLY A 69 7.99 -18.15 -0.42
N ASP A 70 8.94 -18.59 -0.78
CA ASP A 70 9.28 -19.92 -1.11
C ASP A 70 10.66 -20.06 -1.40
#